data_ef3510ad55487cc82fdc921ff51c0026
#
_entry.id   ef3510ad55487cc82fdc921ff51c0026
#
_cell.length_a   1.000
_cell.length_b   1.000
_cell.length_c   1.000
_cell.angle_alpha   90.00
_cell.angle_beta   90.00
_cell.angle_gamma   90.00
#
_symmetry.space_group_name_H-M   'P 1'
#
loop_
_entity.id
_entity.type
_entity.pdbx_description
1 polymer ?
#
loop_
_entity_poly.entity_id
_entity_poly.type
_entity_poly.pdbx_seq_one_letter_code
_entity_poly.pdbx_strand_id
1 'polypeptide(L)'
;RRQRQMCIRDRSLIMLCSSIDKTIENLEFLKAIDEKILFVSLASSLSSINNFVVSAGIKNIIFTHPISGSHKSGYENASPNLFNQKNVISVNVNDLQENQTHEIEKIWSSIGSNIINMSLDDHERFLMFTSHLPHLIAYTAMLSIDKEVDISKFSAGGLKEFLRIAESNPDLWADIFSSNSKNLKVGSEIFINNLYRIIDLFK
;
A
#
# COMPACT_ATOMS: atom_id res chain seq x y z
N ARG A 1 20.38 -18.98 -11.67
CA ARG A 1 20.68 -17.54 -11.46
C ARG A 1 21.06 -16.81 -12.76
N ARG A 2 22.00 -17.32 -13.57
CA ARG A 2 22.43 -16.68 -14.84
C ARG A 2 21.29 -16.47 -15.86
N GLN A 3 20.39 -17.43 -16.03
CA GLN A 3 19.24 -17.32 -16.95
C GLN A 3 18.25 -16.22 -16.52
N ARG A 4 17.97 -16.06 -15.21
CA ARG A 4 17.11 -14.98 -14.72
C ARG A 4 17.72 -13.59 -14.92
N GLN A 5 19.04 -13.46 -14.80
CA GLN A 5 19.73 -12.19 -15.07
C GLN A 5 19.71 -11.80 -16.56
N MET A 6 19.78 -12.77 -17.47
CA MET A 6 19.65 -12.50 -18.91
C MET A 6 18.24 -12.03 -19.28
N CYS A 7 17.20 -12.60 -18.69
CA CYS A 7 15.81 -12.19 -18.95
C CYS A 7 15.43 -10.81 -18.37
N ILE A 8 16.23 -10.22 -17.48
CA ILE A 8 15.99 -8.90 -16.90
C ILE A 8 16.68 -7.80 -17.71
N ARG A 9 17.86 -8.05 -18.24
CA ARG A 9 18.70 -7.04 -18.92
C ARG A 9 18.12 -6.49 -20.22
N ASP A 10 17.23 -7.22 -20.85
CA ASP A 10 16.58 -6.83 -22.11
C ASP A 10 15.16 -6.23 -21.90
N ARG A 11 14.80 -5.92 -20.65
CA ARG A 11 13.53 -5.27 -20.30
C ARG A 11 13.68 -3.77 -20.23
N SER A 12 12.68 -3.07 -20.73
CA SER A 12 12.56 -1.61 -20.57
C SER A 12 11.84 -1.23 -19.28
N LEU A 13 11.04 -2.16 -18.72
CA LEU A 13 10.19 -1.94 -17.57
C LEU A 13 10.13 -3.18 -16.67
N ILE A 14 10.18 -2.96 -15.34
CA ILE A 14 10.01 -4.01 -14.33
C ILE A 14 8.97 -3.56 -13.30
N MET A 15 7.88 -4.34 -13.18
CA MET A 15 6.87 -4.13 -12.13
C MET A 15 7.24 -4.92 -10.87
N LEU A 16 7.28 -4.23 -9.72
CA LEU A 16 7.60 -4.77 -8.41
C LEU A 16 6.30 -4.99 -7.65
N CYS A 17 5.81 -6.24 -7.63
CA CYS A 17 4.53 -6.65 -7.05
C CYS A 17 4.74 -7.49 -5.77
N SER A 18 5.67 -7.10 -4.92
CA SER A 18 6.02 -7.82 -3.70
C SER A 18 5.75 -6.97 -2.44
N SER A 19 5.93 -7.56 -1.24
CA SER A 19 5.91 -6.82 0.02
C SER A 19 6.94 -5.69 0.03
N ILE A 20 6.82 -4.75 0.97
CA ILE A 20 7.71 -3.58 1.09
C ILE A 20 9.17 -4.04 1.20
N ASP A 21 9.47 -4.94 2.14
CA ASP A 21 10.84 -5.42 2.35
C ASP A 21 11.40 -6.13 1.12
N LYS A 22 10.57 -6.97 0.49
CA LYS A 22 10.99 -7.69 -0.72
C LYS A 22 11.16 -6.78 -1.92
N THR A 23 10.43 -5.70 -1.98
CA THR A 23 10.59 -4.65 -2.99
C THR A 23 11.94 -3.95 -2.80
N ILE A 24 12.31 -3.60 -1.56
CA ILE A 24 13.59 -3.00 -1.23
C ILE A 24 14.76 -3.95 -1.57
N GLU A 25 14.68 -5.23 -1.17
CA GLU A 25 15.69 -6.24 -1.53
C GLU A 25 15.85 -6.39 -3.06
N ASN A 26 14.74 -6.39 -3.79
CA ASN A 26 14.76 -6.48 -5.25
C ASN A 26 15.41 -5.24 -5.87
N LEU A 27 15.09 -4.05 -5.38
CA LEU A 27 15.68 -2.78 -5.86
C LEU A 27 17.18 -2.74 -5.56
N GLU A 28 17.63 -3.21 -4.39
CA GLU A 28 19.06 -3.31 -4.07
C GLU A 28 19.81 -4.17 -5.07
N PHE A 29 19.21 -5.27 -5.50
CA PHE A 29 19.80 -6.15 -6.52
C PHE A 29 19.72 -5.53 -7.91
N LEU A 30 18.61 -4.87 -8.26
CA LEU A 30 18.31 -4.41 -9.61
C LEU A 30 19.01 -3.08 -9.95
N LYS A 31 19.30 -2.22 -8.96
CA LYS A 31 19.92 -0.90 -9.17
C LYS A 31 21.26 -0.94 -9.94
N ALA A 32 21.96 -2.09 -9.91
CA ALA A 32 23.23 -2.28 -10.58
C ALA A 32 23.10 -2.82 -12.04
N ILE A 33 21.88 -3.05 -12.52
CA ILE A 33 21.69 -3.75 -13.80
C ILE A 33 21.74 -2.78 -14.99
N ASP A 34 20.85 -1.82 -15.05
CA ASP A 34 20.81 -0.80 -16.13
C ASP A 34 19.93 0.38 -15.66
N GLU A 35 20.47 1.60 -15.75
CA GLU A 35 19.75 2.84 -15.42
C GLU A 35 18.60 3.16 -16.40
N LYS A 36 18.56 2.51 -17.56
CA LYS A 36 17.48 2.70 -18.54
C LYS A 36 16.20 1.92 -18.22
N ILE A 37 16.30 0.92 -17.35
CA ILE A 37 15.14 0.12 -16.95
C ILE A 37 14.28 0.93 -16.00
N LEU A 38 13.02 1.17 -16.36
CA LEU A 38 12.05 1.83 -15.48
C LEU A 38 11.49 0.83 -14.48
N PHE A 39 11.60 1.15 -13.20
CA PHE A 39 10.96 0.38 -12.12
C PHE A 39 9.59 0.95 -11.79
N VAL A 40 8.62 0.08 -11.61
CA VAL A 40 7.26 0.44 -11.17
C VAL A 40 6.95 -0.34 -9.91
N SER A 41 6.86 0.34 -8.78
CA SER A 41 6.45 -0.29 -7.52
C SER A 41 4.93 -0.22 -7.36
N LEU A 42 4.31 -1.35 -6.97
CA LEU A 42 2.87 -1.46 -6.72
C LEU A 42 2.54 -1.52 -5.22
N ALA A 43 3.46 -1.10 -4.38
CA ALA A 43 3.27 -1.14 -2.94
C ALA A 43 2.16 -0.20 -2.46
N SER A 44 1.47 -0.59 -1.38
CA SER A 44 0.39 0.19 -0.77
C SER A 44 0.87 1.26 0.21
N SER A 45 2.10 1.15 0.73
CA SER A 45 2.75 2.20 1.52
C SER A 45 4.13 2.45 0.94
N LEU A 46 4.48 3.71 0.73
CA LEU A 46 5.57 4.12 -0.14
C LEU A 46 6.78 4.69 0.61
N SER A 47 6.58 5.20 1.83
CA SER A 47 7.62 5.96 2.54
C SER A 47 8.91 5.17 2.76
N SER A 48 8.82 3.90 3.20
CA SER A 48 10.01 3.07 3.42
C SER A 48 10.77 2.78 2.12
N ILE A 49 10.03 2.49 1.04
CA ILE A 49 10.65 2.24 -0.28
C ILE A 49 11.27 3.55 -0.81
N ASN A 50 10.57 4.69 -0.67
CA ASN A 50 11.10 5.97 -1.11
C ASN A 50 12.38 6.35 -0.36
N ASN A 51 12.43 6.15 0.96
CA ASN A 51 13.64 6.40 1.75
C ASN A 51 14.83 5.58 1.23
N PHE A 52 14.60 4.32 0.90
CA PHE A 52 15.62 3.47 0.29
C PHE A 52 16.01 3.99 -1.11
N VAL A 53 15.04 4.31 -1.96
CA VAL A 53 15.25 4.85 -3.32
C VAL A 53 16.14 6.09 -3.29
N VAL A 54 15.84 7.04 -2.41
CA VAL A 54 16.62 8.27 -2.23
C VAL A 54 18.03 7.94 -1.74
N SER A 55 18.19 7.10 -0.72
CA SER A 55 19.50 6.75 -0.16
C SER A 55 20.36 5.96 -1.14
N ALA A 56 19.75 5.15 -1.99
CA ALA A 56 20.43 4.34 -3.01
C ALA A 56 20.68 5.09 -4.32
N GLY A 57 20.17 6.33 -4.46
CA GLY A 57 20.32 7.15 -5.65
C GLY A 57 19.56 6.63 -6.89
N ILE A 58 18.49 5.83 -6.69
CA ILE A 58 17.68 5.28 -7.78
C ILE A 58 16.77 6.39 -8.32
N LYS A 59 16.90 6.71 -9.61
CA LYS A 59 16.14 7.80 -10.27
C LYS A 59 15.05 7.30 -11.22
N ASN A 60 15.15 6.06 -11.67
CA ASN A 60 14.30 5.45 -12.70
C ASN A 60 13.18 4.61 -12.07
N ILE A 61 12.45 5.16 -11.10
CA ILE A 61 11.33 4.50 -10.43
C ILE A 61 10.12 5.43 -10.34
N ILE A 62 8.94 4.84 -10.53
CA ILE A 62 7.63 5.43 -10.25
C ILE A 62 6.86 4.52 -9.32
N PHE A 63 6.07 5.09 -8.44
CA PHE A 63 5.15 4.34 -7.59
C PHE A 63 3.75 4.37 -8.19
N THR A 64 3.11 3.22 -8.27
CA THR A 64 1.71 3.11 -8.66
C THR A 64 1.00 2.24 -7.63
N HIS A 65 0.02 2.80 -6.94
CA HIS A 65 -0.74 2.07 -5.94
C HIS A 65 -2.16 1.81 -6.45
N PRO A 66 -2.47 0.61 -6.95
CA PRO A 66 -3.84 0.26 -7.31
C PRO A 66 -4.71 0.13 -6.06
N ILE A 67 -5.77 0.94 -5.99
CA ILE A 67 -6.76 0.88 -4.91
C ILE A 67 -7.74 -0.26 -5.21
N SER A 68 -7.17 -1.44 -5.19
CA SER A 68 -7.87 -2.69 -5.45
C SER A 68 -7.10 -3.83 -4.81
N GLY A 69 -7.82 -4.80 -4.27
CA GLY A 69 -7.22 -5.95 -3.62
C GLY A 69 -8.25 -7.00 -3.28
N SER A 70 -7.76 -8.14 -2.87
CA SER A 70 -8.54 -9.27 -2.36
C SER A 70 -7.92 -9.73 -1.04
N HIS A 71 -8.73 -10.26 -0.13
CA HIS A 71 -8.24 -10.96 1.06
C HIS A 71 -7.54 -12.29 0.72
N LYS A 72 -7.67 -12.74 -0.53
CA LYS A 72 -7.03 -13.96 -1.02
C LYS A 72 -5.66 -13.64 -1.60
N SER A 73 -4.65 -14.40 -1.21
CA SER A 73 -3.29 -14.33 -1.73
C SER A 73 -3.04 -15.39 -2.80
N GLY A 74 -1.99 -15.21 -3.59
CA GLY A 74 -1.55 -16.17 -4.60
C GLY A 74 -2.09 -15.88 -6.01
N TYR A 75 -1.32 -16.31 -7.00
CA TYR A 75 -1.64 -16.11 -8.42
C TYR A 75 -2.90 -16.87 -8.86
N GLU A 76 -3.25 -17.94 -8.18
CA GLU A 76 -4.47 -18.75 -8.41
C GLU A 76 -5.76 -17.98 -8.11
N ASN A 77 -5.65 -16.90 -7.36
CA ASN A 77 -6.77 -16.00 -7.05
C ASN A 77 -6.77 -14.74 -7.94
N ALA A 78 -5.93 -14.70 -8.97
CA ALA A 78 -5.89 -13.58 -9.91
C ALA A 78 -7.23 -13.47 -10.67
N SER A 79 -7.64 -12.23 -10.93
CA SER A 79 -8.84 -11.92 -11.72
C SER A 79 -8.48 -10.96 -12.84
N PRO A 80 -8.89 -11.21 -14.08
CA PRO A 80 -8.62 -10.31 -15.20
C PRO A 80 -9.26 -8.94 -15.05
N ASN A 81 -10.30 -8.84 -14.22
CA ASN A 81 -11.05 -7.60 -13.99
C ASN A 81 -10.66 -6.90 -12.67
N LEU A 82 -9.58 -7.35 -11.99
CA LEU A 82 -9.19 -6.83 -10.67
C LEU A 82 -9.03 -5.32 -10.66
N PHE A 83 -8.51 -4.74 -11.72
CA PHE A 83 -8.19 -3.32 -11.83
C PHE A 83 -9.19 -2.53 -12.68
N ASN A 84 -10.17 -3.21 -13.32
CA ASN A 84 -11.15 -2.53 -14.15
C ASN A 84 -12.02 -1.58 -13.33
N GLN A 85 -12.13 -0.32 -13.78
CA GLN A 85 -12.83 0.78 -13.10
C GLN A 85 -12.30 1.06 -11.67
N LYS A 86 -11.06 0.67 -11.38
CA LYS A 86 -10.39 0.98 -10.11
C LYS A 86 -9.44 2.16 -10.27
N ASN A 87 -9.28 2.89 -9.18
CA ASN A 87 -8.30 3.97 -9.15
C ASN A 87 -6.89 3.39 -8.93
N VAL A 88 -5.93 3.96 -9.64
CA VAL A 88 -4.51 3.73 -9.43
C VAL A 88 -3.86 5.07 -9.12
N ILE A 89 -3.31 5.18 -7.93
CA ILE A 89 -2.58 6.38 -7.53
C ILE A 89 -1.17 6.29 -8.13
N SER A 90 -0.79 7.32 -8.87
CA SER A 90 0.55 7.46 -9.45
C SER A 90 1.32 8.54 -8.70
N VAL A 91 2.51 8.18 -8.20
CA VAL A 91 3.38 9.08 -7.45
C VAL A 91 4.76 9.12 -8.12
N ASN A 92 5.06 10.24 -8.78
CA ASN A 92 6.36 10.49 -9.38
C ASN A 92 7.25 11.26 -8.40
N VAL A 93 8.22 10.56 -7.79
CA VAL A 93 9.12 11.14 -6.75
C VAL A 93 10.45 11.65 -7.31
N ASN A 94 10.76 11.34 -8.56
CA ASN A 94 12.08 11.58 -9.16
C ASN A 94 12.03 12.48 -10.40
N ASP A 95 10.92 13.20 -10.62
CA ASP A 95 10.73 14.06 -11.80
C ASP A 95 11.04 13.32 -13.12
N LEU A 96 10.57 12.06 -13.22
CA LEU A 96 10.67 11.30 -14.47
C LEU A 96 10.10 12.10 -15.63
N GLN A 97 10.70 11.88 -16.80
CA GLN A 97 10.23 12.55 -18.00
C GLN A 97 8.77 12.20 -18.30
N GLU A 98 8.03 13.16 -18.84
CA GLU A 98 6.60 13.03 -19.14
C GLU A 98 6.26 11.81 -19.99
N ASN A 99 7.12 11.45 -20.94
CA ASN A 99 6.94 10.26 -21.77
C ASN A 99 6.98 8.95 -20.96
N GLN A 100 7.81 8.87 -19.91
CA GLN A 100 7.92 7.67 -19.07
C GLN A 100 6.69 7.53 -18.17
N THR A 101 6.22 8.61 -17.57
CA THR A 101 4.98 8.59 -16.77
C THR A 101 3.78 8.26 -17.63
N HIS A 102 3.70 8.83 -18.84
CA HIS A 102 2.61 8.57 -19.76
C HIS A 102 2.58 7.10 -20.26
N GLU A 103 3.70 6.45 -20.42
CA GLU A 103 3.77 5.02 -20.77
C GLU A 103 3.13 4.16 -19.66
N ILE A 104 3.44 4.46 -18.40
CA ILE A 104 2.86 3.76 -17.25
C ILE A 104 1.34 4.03 -17.15
N GLU A 105 0.92 5.26 -17.34
CA GLU A 105 -0.50 5.63 -17.35
C GLU A 105 -1.27 4.90 -18.45
N LYS A 106 -0.67 4.76 -19.64
CA LYS A 106 -1.27 3.96 -20.72
C LYS A 106 -1.42 2.49 -20.36
N ILE A 107 -0.44 1.89 -19.69
CA ILE A 107 -0.54 0.50 -19.24
C ILE A 107 -1.76 0.34 -18.32
N TRP A 108 -1.88 1.17 -17.29
CA TRP A 108 -3.00 1.09 -16.37
C TRP A 108 -4.35 1.39 -17.03
N SER A 109 -4.41 2.41 -17.89
CA SER A 109 -5.63 2.75 -18.64
C SER A 109 -6.07 1.64 -19.60
N SER A 110 -5.10 0.91 -20.20
CA SER A 110 -5.41 -0.20 -21.12
C SER A 110 -6.12 -1.38 -20.46
N ILE A 111 -5.98 -1.53 -19.14
CA ILE A 111 -6.70 -2.53 -18.35
C ILE A 111 -7.92 -1.94 -17.60
N GLY A 112 -8.34 -0.73 -17.99
CA GLY A 112 -9.56 -0.09 -17.51
C GLY A 112 -9.44 0.65 -16.20
N SER A 113 -8.23 0.96 -15.71
CA SER A 113 -8.01 1.72 -14.48
C SER A 113 -8.11 3.22 -14.69
N ASN A 114 -8.49 3.96 -13.64
CA ASN A 114 -8.48 5.42 -13.58
C ASN A 114 -7.19 5.88 -12.87
N ILE A 115 -6.42 6.78 -13.47
CA ILE A 115 -5.19 7.29 -12.89
C ILE A 115 -5.47 8.54 -12.06
N ILE A 116 -4.87 8.60 -10.87
CA ILE A 116 -4.89 9.76 -9.97
C ILE A 116 -3.44 10.09 -9.63
N ASN A 117 -2.97 11.24 -10.13
CA ASN A 117 -1.63 11.73 -9.80
C ASN A 117 -1.66 12.51 -8.49
N MET A 118 -0.72 12.23 -7.58
CA MET A 118 -0.57 12.98 -6.34
C MET A 118 0.89 12.95 -5.83
N SER A 119 1.18 13.79 -4.84
CA SER A 119 2.46 13.77 -4.15
C SER A 119 2.57 12.56 -3.22
N LEU A 120 3.81 12.21 -2.83
CA LEU A 120 4.05 11.17 -1.83
C LEU A 120 3.40 11.53 -0.48
N ASP A 121 3.53 12.78 -0.06
CA ASP A 121 2.97 13.25 1.21
C ASP A 121 1.44 13.14 1.22
N ASP A 122 0.77 13.53 0.13
CA ASP A 122 -0.68 13.37 0.00
C ASP A 122 -1.08 11.90 -0.01
N HIS A 123 -0.38 11.04 -0.76
CA HIS A 123 -0.63 9.60 -0.76
C HIS A 123 -0.60 9.04 0.66
N GLU A 124 0.50 9.23 1.38
CA GLU A 124 0.66 8.68 2.74
C GLU A 124 -0.38 9.26 3.71
N ARG A 125 -0.73 10.54 3.57
CA ARG A 125 -1.76 11.18 4.38
C ARG A 125 -3.16 10.65 4.07
N PHE A 126 -3.53 10.51 2.80
CA PHE A 126 -4.84 9.96 2.42
C PHE A 126 -4.98 8.51 2.86
N LEU A 127 -3.97 7.69 2.63
CA LEU A 127 -4.00 6.28 3.01
C LEU A 127 -4.02 6.10 4.53
N MET A 128 -3.40 7.00 5.27
CA MET A 128 -3.51 7.01 6.73
C MET A 128 -4.97 7.11 7.17
N PHE A 129 -5.76 8.04 6.61
CA PHE A 129 -7.16 8.21 6.99
C PHE A 129 -8.09 7.14 6.43
N THR A 130 -7.88 6.72 5.18
CA THR A 130 -8.83 5.86 4.45
C THR A 130 -8.56 4.37 4.61
N SER A 131 -7.37 4.00 5.09
CA SER A 131 -6.94 2.61 5.20
C SER A 131 -6.25 2.30 6.53
N HIS A 132 -5.14 2.98 6.87
CA HIS A 132 -4.29 2.57 7.97
C HIS A 132 -4.95 2.78 9.34
N LEU A 133 -5.52 3.96 9.58
CA LEU A 133 -6.23 4.26 10.83
C LEU A 133 -7.46 3.35 11.02
N PRO A 134 -8.33 3.13 10.02
CA PRO A 134 -9.41 2.14 10.14
C PRO A 134 -8.96 0.74 10.55
N HIS A 135 -7.84 0.23 10.01
CA HIS A 135 -7.32 -1.06 10.42
C HIS A 135 -6.76 -1.04 11.83
N LEU A 136 -6.03 0.01 12.21
CA LEU A 136 -5.54 0.18 13.58
C LEU A 136 -6.70 0.20 14.59
N ILE A 137 -7.79 0.93 14.27
CA ILE A 137 -8.99 0.97 15.10
C ILE A 137 -9.63 -0.42 15.20
N ALA A 138 -9.73 -1.15 14.10
CA ALA A 138 -10.30 -2.49 14.10
C ALA A 138 -9.48 -3.46 14.97
N TYR A 139 -8.15 -3.47 14.84
CA TYR A 139 -7.28 -4.27 15.71
C TYR A 139 -7.43 -3.88 17.18
N THR A 140 -7.45 -2.56 17.48
CA THR A 140 -7.60 -2.05 18.85
C THR A 140 -8.96 -2.43 19.43
N ALA A 141 -10.04 -2.30 18.67
CA ALA A 141 -11.38 -2.69 19.09
C ALA A 141 -11.44 -4.17 19.45
N MET A 142 -10.84 -5.05 18.62
CA MET A 142 -10.79 -6.49 18.89
C MET A 142 -9.95 -6.82 20.13
N LEU A 143 -8.84 -6.13 20.35
CA LEU A 143 -8.02 -6.29 21.56
C LEU A 143 -8.72 -5.79 22.84
N SER A 144 -9.73 -4.92 22.70
CA SER A 144 -10.49 -4.36 23.81
C SER A 144 -11.67 -5.25 24.24
N ILE A 145 -11.98 -6.31 23.47
CA ILE A 145 -13.03 -7.25 23.85
C ILE A 145 -12.52 -8.15 24.96
N ASP A 146 -13.33 -8.24 26.03
CA ASP A 146 -13.06 -9.17 27.13
C ASP A 146 -13.02 -10.62 26.60
N LYS A 147 -11.93 -11.32 26.88
CA LYS A 147 -11.72 -12.71 26.46
C LYS A 147 -12.73 -13.71 27.05
N GLU A 148 -13.37 -13.33 28.13
CA GLU A 148 -14.41 -14.16 28.77
C GLU A 148 -15.78 -14.03 28.08
N VAL A 149 -15.94 -13.00 27.21
CA VAL A 149 -17.19 -12.79 26.47
C VAL A 149 -17.19 -13.60 25.18
N ASP A 150 -18.09 -14.57 25.07
CA ASP A 150 -18.33 -15.30 23.82
C ASP A 150 -19.07 -14.40 22.82
N ILE A 151 -18.30 -13.62 22.04
CA ILE A 151 -18.83 -12.69 21.04
C ILE A 151 -19.46 -13.39 19.83
N SER A 152 -19.20 -14.69 19.63
CA SER A 152 -19.70 -15.42 18.46
C SER A 152 -21.22 -15.48 18.40
N LYS A 153 -21.88 -15.54 19.57
CA LYS A 153 -23.33 -15.58 19.72
C LYS A 153 -24.01 -14.22 19.54
N PHE A 154 -23.26 -13.14 19.66
CA PHE A 154 -23.79 -11.77 19.68
C PHE A 154 -23.27 -10.90 18.53
N SER A 155 -22.49 -11.47 17.63
CA SER A 155 -21.91 -10.75 16.49
C SER A 155 -22.99 -10.30 15.51
N ALA A 156 -23.41 -9.05 15.62
CA ALA A 156 -24.25 -8.36 14.65
C ALA A 156 -23.41 -7.63 13.59
N GLY A 157 -24.05 -7.03 12.58
CA GLY A 157 -23.39 -6.48 11.38
C GLY A 157 -22.19 -5.57 11.65
N GLY A 158 -22.27 -4.66 12.65
CA GLY A 158 -21.17 -3.77 13.00
C GLY A 158 -19.92 -4.49 13.46
N LEU A 159 -20.06 -5.42 14.41
CA LEU A 159 -18.90 -6.19 14.91
C LEU A 159 -18.30 -7.09 13.81
N LYS A 160 -19.12 -7.65 12.92
CA LYS A 160 -18.63 -8.47 11.81
C LYS A 160 -17.71 -7.70 10.86
N GLU A 161 -17.98 -6.41 10.62
CA GLU A 161 -17.11 -5.58 9.78
C GLU A 161 -15.76 -5.31 10.46
N PHE A 162 -15.74 -5.04 11.77
CA PHE A 162 -14.49 -4.92 12.52
C PHE A 162 -13.68 -6.23 12.52
N LEU A 163 -14.36 -7.37 12.73
CA LEU A 163 -13.73 -8.69 12.64
C LEU A 163 -13.11 -8.92 11.27
N ARG A 164 -13.85 -8.67 10.20
CA ARG A 164 -13.38 -8.85 8.81
C ARG A 164 -12.12 -8.02 8.54
N ILE A 165 -12.04 -6.79 9.05
CA ILE A 165 -10.87 -5.94 8.90
C ILE A 165 -9.71 -6.45 9.77
N ALA A 166 -9.99 -6.85 11.02
CA ALA A 166 -8.97 -7.32 11.96
C ALA A 166 -8.44 -8.73 11.64
N GLU A 167 -9.11 -9.52 10.80
CA GLU A 167 -8.63 -10.79 10.27
C GLU A 167 -7.56 -10.64 9.17
N SER A 168 -7.25 -9.40 8.76
CA SER A 168 -6.18 -9.13 7.80
C SER A 168 -4.83 -9.60 8.34
N ASN A 169 -3.93 -9.99 7.42
CA ASN A 169 -2.59 -10.51 7.78
C ASN A 169 -1.83 -9.52 8.68
N PRO A 170 -1.52 -9.86 9.95
CA PRO A 170 -0.89 -8.93 10.88
C PRO A 170 0.53 -8.53 10.49
N ASP A 171 1.31 -9.41 9.85
CA ASP A 171 2.67 -9.11 9.43
C ASP A 171 2.67 -8.04 8.32
N LEU A 172 1.77 -8.20 7.33
CA LEU A 172 1.58 -7.19 6.28
C LEU A 172 1.21 -5.82 6.88
N TRP A 173 0.31 -5.81 7.86
CA TRP A 173 -0.14 -4.55 8.47
C TRP A 173 0.90 -3.94 9.40
N ALA A 174 1.74 -4.74 10.05
CA ALA A 174 2.90 -4.25 10.80
C ALA A 174 3.87 -3.48 9.89
N ASP A 175 4.16 -4.00 8.70
CA ASP A 175 4.99 -3.34 7.69
C ASP A 175 4.36 -2.02 7.22
N ILE A 176 3.05 -2.03 6.91
CA ILE A 176 2.31 -0.85 6.48
C ILE A 176 2.32 0.23 7.58
N PHE A 177 2.02 -0.13 8.82
CA PHE A 177 2.02 0.80 9.97
C PHE A 177 3.41 1.38 10.23
N SER A 178 4.44 0.55 10.15
CA SER A 178 5.84 0.99 10.30
C SER A 178 6.24 1.96 9.21
N SER A 179 5.91 1.65 7.96
CA SER A 179 6.24 2.48 6.79
C SER A 179 5.60 3.87 6.86
N ASN A 180 4.36 3.98 7.35
CA ASN A 180 3.63 5.25 7.47
C ASN A 180 3.42 5.69 8.94
N SER A 181 4.33 5.32 9.84
CA SER A 181 4.19 5.50 11.29
C SER A 181 4.03 6.96 11.72
N LYS A 182 4.71 7.89 11.02
CA LYS A 182 4.63 9.32 11.31
C LYS A 182 3.20 9.86 11.16
N ASN A 183 2.57 9.60 10.01
CA ASN A 183 1.19 10.03 9.76
C ASN A 183 0.20 9.26 10.63
N LEU A 184 0.43 7.96 10.84
CA LEU A 184 -0.45 7.12 11.65
C LEU A 184 -0.50 7.60 13.10
N LYS A 185 0.62 8.05 13.70
CA LYS A 185 0.64 8.67 15.03
C LYS A 185 -0.26 9.91 15.07
N VAL A 186 -0.11 10.82 14.11
CA VAL A 186 -0.93 12.04 14.01
C VAL A 186 -2.41 11.69 13.88
N GLY A 187 -2.76 10.75 12.99
CA GLY A 187 -4.14 10.29 12.82
C GLY A 187 -4.71 9.65 14.07
N SER A 188 -3.90 8.87 14.80
CA SER A 188 -4.30 8.24 16.07
C SER A 188 -4.58 9.28 17.16
N GLU A 189 -3.76 10.32 17.28
CA GLU A 189 -3.99 11.40 18.23
C GLU A 189 -5.30 12.17 17.93
N ILE A 190 -5.55 12.46 16.67
CA ILE A 190 -6.82 13.07 16.22
C ILE A 190 -8.00 12.17 16.59
N PHE A 191 -7.90 10.87 16.33
CA PHE A 191 -8.95 9.89 16.65
C PHE A 191 -9.21 9.82 18.17
N ILE A 192 -8.17 9.72 18.99
CA ILE A 192 -8.27 9.64 20.45
C ILE A 192 -8.94 10.91 21.00
N ASN A 193 -8.53 12.09 20.54
CA ASN A 193 -9.13 13.35 20.95
C ASN A 193 -10.61 13.43 20.60
N ASN A 194 -11.00 12.99 19.41
CA ASN A 194 -12.40 12.94 19.01
C ASN A 194 -13.19 11.90 19.79
N LEU A 195 -12.59 10.75 20.12
CA LEU A 195 -13.22 9.74 20.98
C LEU A 195 -13.55 10.31 22.36
N TYR A 196 -12.62 11.00 23.00
CA TYR A 196 -12.88 11.67 24.29
C TYR A 196 -14.01 12.70 24.18
N ARG A 197 -14.02 13.52 23.13
CA ARG A 197 -15.10 14.49 22.89
C ARG A 197 -16.47 13.81 22.77
N ILE A 198 -16.55 12.68 22.10
CA ILE A 198 -17.80 11.91 21.98
C ILE A 198 -18.21 11.32 23.33
N ILE A 199 -17.26 10.75 24.08
CA ILE A 199 -17.53 10.19 25.42
C ILE A 199 -18.07 11.28 26.36
N ASP A 200 -17.55 12.50 26.30
CA ASP A 200 -18.02 13.62 27.12
C ASP A 200 -19.47 14.04 26.82
N LEU A 201 -19.99 13.69 25.63
CA LEU A 201 -21.43 13.93 25.34
C LEU A 201 -22.38 12.93 26.02
N PHE A 202 -21.87 11.86 26.62
CA PHE A 202 -22.68 10.85 27.31
C PHE A 202 -22.99 11.24 28.80
N LYS A 203 -22.46 12.39 29.23
CA LYS A 203 -22.73 13.00 30.56
C LYS A 203 -23.93 13.92 30.50
#